data_f6514c4a3fa4d950c8fd8d9528de2669
#
_entry.id   f6514c4a3fa4d950c8fd8d9528de2669
#
_cell.length_a   1.000
_cell.length_b   1.000
_cell.length_c   1.000
_cell.angle_alpha   90.00
_cell.angle_beta   90.00
_cell.angle_gamma   90.00
#
_symmetry.space_group_name_H-M   'P 1'
#
loop_
_entity.id
_entity.type
_entity.pdbx_description
1 polymer ?
#
loop_
_entity_poly.entity_id
_entity_poly.type
_entity_poly.pdbx_seq_one_letter_code
_entity_poly.pdbx_strand_id
1 'polypeptide(L)'
;MIEADSDMKIRRAERIILAIGLALLAIWAGARFHRSVAAKAAIKQFEVEEAANAAEAAPASSDPALGSNVDFRLWSVKRVVAYKESLAKKTDAPLAILRIPKISLEVPIFNDTDDLTLNRGVGRILGTAQVGQPGNLGIAGHRDGFFRGLQSIATGDAVELVRPGHRDQYTVTQIRIVTPEDAYVLDPTAAPTLTLVTCFPFYFVGNAPKRYVVTASLESARQSDLSADEDPISTGRNTKNKEKKR
;
A
#
# COMPACT_ATOMS: atom_id res chain seq x y z
N MET A 1 -22.80 61.29 -38.09
CA MET A 1 -21.84 60.49 -38.88
C MET A 1 -20.59 60.04 -38.09
N ILE A 2 -20.36 60.59 -36.90
CA ILE A 2 -19.20 60.24 -36.02
C ILE A 2 -19.51 59.01 -35.11
N GLU A 3 -20.75 58.81 -34.68
CA GLU A 3 -21.15 57.70 -33.79
C GLU A 3 -21.09 56.34 -34.47
N ALA A 4 -21.49 56.24 -35.77
CA ALA A 4 -21.48 54.98 -36.51
C ALA A 4 -20.07 54.41 -36.77
N ASP A 5 -19.04 55.27 -36.84
CA ASP A 5 -17.65 54.84 -36.99
C ASP A 5 -17.03 54.35 -35.66
N SER A 6 -17.47 54.91 -34.55
CA SER A 6 -17.06 54.47 -33.19
C SER A 6 -17.57 53.08 -32.86
N ASP A 7 -18.85 52.81 -33.14
CA ASP A 7 -19.46 51.49 -32.90
C ASP A 7 -18.85 50.39 -33.76
N MET A 8 -18.48 50.71 -34.98
CA MET A 8 -17.82 49.76 -35.89
C MET A 8 -16.39 49.40 -35.40
N LYS A 9 -15.67 50.38 -34.85
CA LYS A 9 -14.33 50.17 -34.27
C LYS A 9 -14.40 49.33 -33.01
N ILE A 10 -15.37 49.54 -32.12
CA ILE A 10 -15.59 48.78 -30.90
C ILE A 10 -15.91 47.31 -31.25
N ARG A 11 -16.82 47.06 -32.17
CA ARG A 11 -17.17 45.68 -32.61
C ARG A 11 -15.99 44.97 -33.27
N ARG A 12 -15.11 45.67 -33.96
CA ARG A 12 -13.87 45.10 -34.52
C ARG A 12 -12.89 44.73 -33.40
N ALA A 13 -12.71 45.59 -32.40
CA ALA A 13 -11.85 45.34 -31.27
C ALA A 13 -12.34 44.12 -30.45
N GLU A 14 -13.65 44.00 -30.18
CA GLU A 14 -14.26 42.84 -29.51
C GLU A 14 -13.98 41.53 -30.26
N ARG A 15 -14.16 41.51 -31.59
CA ARG A 15 -13.88 40.31 -32.42
C ARG A 15 -12.41 39.93 -32.38
N ILE A 16 -11.49 40.89 -32.37
CA ILE A 16 -10.04 40.66 -32.30
C ILE A 16 -9.69 40.06 -30.94
N ILE A 17 -10.21 40.62 -29.83
CA ILE A 17 -9.97 40.11 -28.47
C ILE A 17 -10.50 38.68 -28.33
N LEU A 18 -11.69 38.43 -28.87
CA LEU A 18 -12.31 37.10 -28.83
C LEU A 18 -11.51 36.08 -29.66
N ALA A 19 -11.00 36.46 -30.81
CA ALA A 19 -10.14 35.63 -31.64
C ALA A 19 -8.79 35.31 -30.95
N ILE A 20 -8.18 36.29 -30.26
CA ILE A 20 -6.96 36.10 -29.50
C ILE A 20 -7.22 35.16 -28.30
N GLY A 21 -8.32 35.34 -27.59
CA GLY A 21 -8.71 34.48 -26.46
C GLY A 21 -8.90 33.01 -26.90
N LEU A 22 -9.59 32.79 -28.02
CA LEU A 22 -9.76 31.45 -28.60
C LEU A 22 -8.44 30.83 -29.06
N ALA A 23 -7.55 31.62 -29.68
CA ALA A 23 -6.22 31.15 -30.09
C ALA A 23 -5.37 30.73 -28.88
N LEU A 24 -5.37 31.51 -27.80
CA LEU A 24 -4.66 31.17 -26.56
C LEU A 24 -5.22 29.90 -25.89
N LEU A 25 -6.54 29.73 -25.89
CA LEU A 25 -7.22 28.55 -25.39
C LEU A 25 -6.86 27.28 -26.19
N ALA A 26 -6.81 27.41 -27.52
CA ALA A 26 -6.40 26.34 -28.43
C ALA A 26 -4.93 25.94 -28.20
N ILE A 27 -4.03 26.91 -28.02
CA ILE A 27 -2.61 26.67 -27.72
C ILE A 27 -2.46 25.98 -26.36
N TRP A 28 -3.20 26.45 -25.35
CA TRP A 28 -3.17 25.84 -24.00
C TRP A 28 -3.69 24.39 -24.02
N ALA A 29 -4.82 24.15 -24.69
CA ALA A 29 -5.40 22.82 -24.83
C ALA A 29 -4.48 21.89 -25.63
N GLY A 30 -3.87 22.37 -26.70
CA GLY A 30 -2.90 21.64 -27.52
C GLY A 30 -1.64 21.27 -26.70
N ALA A 31 -1.09 22.20 -25.92
CA ALA A 31 0.06 21.98 -25.07
C ALA A 31 -0.26 20.95 -23.96
N ARG A 32 -1.46 21.00 -23.39
CA ARG A 32 -1.91 20.04 -22.37
C ARG A 32 -2.13 18.64 -22.96
N PHE A 33 -2.72 18.55 -24.13
CA PHE A 33 -2.90 17.29 -24.86
C PHE A 33 -1.56 16.69 -25.30
N HIS A 34 -0.65 17.48 -25.81
CA HIS A 34 0.68 17.04 -26.24
C HIS A 34 1.50 16.48 -25.05
N ARG A 35 1.43 17.11 -23.87
CA ARG A 35 2.09 16.59 -22.66
C ARG A 35 1.52 15.25 -22.20
N SER A 36 0.21 15.04 -22.32
CA SER A 36 -0.42 13.78 -21.93
C SER A 36 -0.10 12.64 -22.90
N VAL A 37 0.02 12.94 -24.20
CA VAL A 37 0.41 11.96 -25.22
C VAL A 37 1.89 11.63 -25.13
N ALA A 38 2.76 12.62 -24.92
CA ALA A 38 4.21 12.41 -24.77
C ALA A 38 4.51 11.59 -23.50
N ALA A 39 3.81 11.83 -22.38
CA ALA A 39 3.97 11.04 -21.17
C ALA A 39 3.54 9.57 -21.36
N LYS A 40 2.44 9.33 -22.07
CA LYS A 40 1.98 7.96 -22.40
C LYS A 40 2.92 7.24 -23.38
N ALA A 41 3.47 7.95 -24.35
CA ALA A 41 4.43 7.40 -25.30
C ALA A 41 5.76 7.05 -24.60
N ALA A 42 6.25 7.89 -23.69
CA ALA A 42 7.44 7.62 -22.91
C ALA A 42 7.26 6.42 -21.95
N ILE A 43 6.09 6.29 -21.33
CA ILE A 43 5.76 5.12 -20.50
C ILE A 43 5.74 3.84 -21.35
N LYS A 44 5.12 3.88 -22.52
CA LYS A 44 5.05 2.72 -23.42
C LYS A 44 6.41 2.33 -24.00
N GLN A 45 7.25 3.31 -24.32
CA GLN A 45 8.63 3.04 -24.76
C GLN A 45 9.47 2.42 -23.64
N PHE A 46 9.31 2.90 -22.41
CA PHE A 46 9.95 2.35 -21.23
C PHE A 46 9.50 0.91 -20.94
N GLU A 47 8.21 0.59 -21.06
CA GLU A 47 7.67 -0.77 -20.88
C GLU A 47 8.21 -1.75 -21.93
N VAL A 48 8.40 -1.30 -23.19
CA VAL A 48 8.97 -2.13 -24.27
C VAL A 48 10.47 -2.37 -24.07
N GLU A 49 11.20 -1.36 -23.62
CA GLU A 49 12.65 -1.47 -23.34
C GLU A 49 12.92 -2.32 -22.09
N GLU A 50 12.06 -2.25 -21.08
CA GLU A 50 12.12 -3.07 -19.87
C GLU A 50 11.79 -4.54 -20.16
N ALA A 51 10.80 -4.80 -21.04
CA ALA A 51 10.49 -6.16 -21.48
C ALA A 51 11.65 -6.80 -22.30
N ALA A 52 12.37 -6.02 -23.08
CA ALA A 52 13.55 -6.48 -23.82
C ALA A 52 14.74 -6.75 -22.88
N ASN A 53 14.98 -5.88 -21.89
CA ASN A 53 16.07 -6.04 -20.92
C ASN A 53 15.80 -7.15 -19.89
N ALA A 54 14.53 -7.41 -19.55
CA ALA A 54 14.14 -8.52 -18.67
C ALA A 54 14.33 -9.90 -19.32
N ALA A 55 14.32 -9.98 -20.64
CA ALA A 55 14.58 -11.21 -21.38
C ALA A 55 16.09 -11.58 -21.45
N GLU A 56 16.98 -10.60 -21.25
CA GLU A 56 18.44 -10.79 -21.39
C GLU A 56 19.20 -10.90 -20.06
N ALA A 57 18.55 -10.57 -18.93
CA ALA A 57 19.15 -10.60 -17.60
C ALA A 57 18.44 -11.60 -16.67
N ALA A 58 18.61 -12.90 -16.94
CA ALA A 58 18.30 -13.93 -15.95
C ALA A 58 19.60 -14.43 -15.29
N PRO A 59 19.87 -14.03 -14.03
CA PRO A 59 20.60 -14.89 -13.12
C PRO A 59 19.68 -15.41 -12.02
N ALA A 60 19.80 -16.73 -11.82
CA ALA A 60 19.12 -17.51 -10.81
C ALA A 60 19.39 -17.00 -9.40
N SER A 61 18.39 -16.45 -8.76
CA SER A 61 18.05 -16.46 -7.33
C SER A 61 17.05 -15.34 -7.04
N SER A 62 15.84 -15.49 -7.56
CA SER A 62 14.72 -14.61 -7.22
C SER A 62 13.73 -15.43 -6.44
N ASP A 63 13.51 -15.02 -5.20
CA ASP A 63 12.34 -15.41 -4.43
C ASP A 63 11.11 -14.91 -5.21
N PRO A 64 10.28 -15.80 -5.82
CA PRO A 64 9.23 -15.38 -6.75
C PRO A 64 8.06 -14.63 -6.10
N ALA A 65 8.07 -14.50 -4.78
CA ALA A 65 6.92 -13.98 -4.03
C ALA A 65 6.94 -12.45 -3.83
N LEU A 66 8.07 -11.77 -4.04
CA LEU A 66 8.22 -10.36 -3.61
C LEU A 66 7.99 -9.30 -4.68
N GLY A 67 7.87 -9.63 -5.96
CA GLY A 67 7.89 -8.60 -7.02
C GLY A 67 6.71 -8.56 -7.98
N SER A 68 5.88 -9.59 -8.04
CA SER A 68 4.97 -9.78 -9.18
C SER A 68 3.58 -9.14 -9.06
N ASN A 69 3.23 -8.48 -7.94
CA ASN A 69 1.86 -8.00 -7.74
C ASN A 69 1.71 -6.65 -7.02
N VAL A 70 2.67 -5.74 -7.18
CA VAL A 70 2.58 -4.40 -6.58
C VAL A 70 1.70 -3.51 -7.43
N ASP A 71 0.62 -2.96 -6.84
CA ASP A 71 -0.27 -2.02 -7.50
C ASP A 71 0.25 -0.59 -7.42
N PHE A 72 0.78 -0.08 -8.51
CA PHE A 72 1.34 1.27 -8.61
C PHE A 72 0.32 2.38 -8.93
N ARG A 73 -0.99 2.06 -9.09
CA ARG A 73 -1.99 3.03 -9.55
C ARG A 73 -2.08 4.29 -8.68
N LEU A 74 -1.83 4.16 -7.40
CA LEU A 74 -1.88 5.27 -6.45
C LEU A 74 -0.51 5.87 -6.12
N TRP A 75 0.58 5.32 -6.67
CA TRP A 75 1.94 5.75 -6.32
C TRP A 75 2.36 7.01 -7.07
N SER A 76 3.29 7.78 -6.48
CA SER A 76 3.99 8.83 -7.20
C SER A 76 5.01 8.21 -8.17
N VAL A 77 5.26 8.85 -9.31
CA VAL A 77 6.26 8.40 -10.29
C VAL A 77 7.63 8.24 -9.63
N LYS A 78 8.04 9.21 -8.80
CA LYS A 78 9.29 9.15 -8.05
C LYS A 78 9.38 7.89 -7.17
N ARG A 79 8.27 7.52 -6.52
CA ARG A 79 8.22 6.34 -5.65
C ARG A 79 8.33 5.03 -6.44
N VAL A 80 7.70 4.96 -7.60
CA VAL A 80 7.82 3.79 -8.50
C VAL A 80 9.28 3.58 -8.92
N VAL A 81 9.98 4.64 -9.32
CA VAL A 81 11.41 4.58 -9.68
C VAL A 81 12.24 4.11 -8.48
N ALA A 82 12.08 4.72 -7.31
CA ALA A 82 12.81 4.36 -6.11
C ALA A 82 12.58 2.90 -5.67
N TYR A 83 11.36 2.39 -5.83
CA TYR A 83 11.04 0.97 -5.60
C TYR A 83 11.82 0.07 -6.56
N LYS A 84 11.77 0.35 -7.87
CA LYS A 84 12.49 -0.44 -8.87
C LYS A 84 14.00 -0.44 -8.63
N GLU A 85 14.58 0.71 -8.33
CA GLU A 85 16.01 0.83 -7.98
C GLU A 85 16.36 0.05 -6.70
N SER A 86 15.44 -0.01 -5.72
CA SER A 86 15.65 -0.76 -4.48
C SER A 86 15.76 -2.26 -4.71
N LEU A 87 15.07 -2.81 -5.73
CA LEU A 87 15.09 -4.24 -6.03
C LEU A 87 16.48 -4.74 -6.47
N ALA A 88 17.29 -3.87 -7.07
CA ALA A 88 18.66 -4.18 -7.48
C ALA A 88 19.67 -4.22 -6.31
N LYS A 89 19.27 -3.75 -5.12
CA LYS A 89 20.13 -3.67 -3.94
C LYS A 89 19.90 -4.89 -3.04
N LYS A 90 20.98 -5.37 -2.40
CA LYS A 90 20.88 -6.43 -1.40
C LYS A 90 20.26 -5.87 -0.13
N THR A 91 19.27 -6.57 0.43
CA THR A 91 18.62 -6.26 1.71
C THR A 91 18.50 -7.51 2.55
N ASP A 92 18.25 -7.36 3.85
CA ASP A 92 17.92 -8.47 4.73
C ASP A 92 16.58 -9.12 4.32
N ALA A 93 16.38 -10.35 4.76
CA ALA A 93 15.11 -11.04 4.57
C ALA A 93 13.98 -10.32 5.33
N PRO A 94 12.75 -10.32 4.80
CA PRO A 94 11.62 -9.73 5.49
C PRO A 94 11.29 -10.53 6.77
N LEU A 95 10.84 -9.82 7.81
CA LEU A 95 10.39 -10.40 9.06
C LEU A 95 9.01 -11.07 8.95
N ALA A 96 8.14 -10.50 8.12
CA ALA A 96 6.75 -10.89 7.94
C ALA A 96 6.19 -10.23 6.68
N ILE A 97 4.95 -10.59 6.33
CA ILE A 97 4.15 -9.93 5.30
C ILE A 97 2.96 -9.24 5.98
N LEU A 98 2.75 -7.97 5.67
CA LEU A 98 1.56 -7.23 6.07
C LEU A 98 0.53 -7.32 4.95
N ARG A 99 -0.69 -7.74 5.31
CA ARG A 99 -1.84 -7.77 4.39
C ARG A 99 -2.98 -6.92 4.91
N ILE A 100 -3.59 -6.14 4.03
CA ILE A 100 -4.81 -5.37 4.33
C ILE A 100 -5.78 -5.60 3.16
N PRO A 101 -6.69 -6.58 3.28
CA PRO A 101 -7.53 -7.02 2.16
C PRO A 101 -8.37 -5.90 1.55
N LYS A 102 -8.92 -5.01 2.37
CA LYS A 102 -9.77 -3.89 1.92
C LYS A 102 -9.11 -2.98 0.88
N ILE A 103 -7.80 -2.80 0.98
CA ILE A 103 -7.02 -1.95 0.07
C ILE A 103 -6.11 -2.76 -0.85
N SER A 104 -6.30 -4.08 -0.91
CA SER A 104 -5.50 -5.03 -1.69
C SER A 104 -3.99 -4.87 -1.44
N LEU A 105 -3.60 -4.53 -0.21
CA LEU A 105 -2.21 -4.39 0.18
C LEU A 105 -1.64 -5.73 0.61
N GLU A 106 -0.53 -6.12 -0.01
CA GLU A 106 0.36 -7.17 0.44
C GLU A 106 1.79 -6.66 0.30
N VAL A 107 2.52 -6.57 1.43
CA VAL A 107 3.84 -5.91 1.45
C VAL A 107 4.77 -6.55 2.49
N PRO A 108 6.07 -6.75 2.18
CA PRO A 108 7.04 -7.25 3.13
C PRO A 108 7.35 -6.22 4.23
N ILE A 109 7.54 -6.72 5.46
CA ILE A 109 8.00 -5.95 6.62
C ILE A 109 9.47 -6.24 6.84
N PHE A 110 10.30 -5.22 6.87
CA PHE A 110 11.72 -5.29 7.19
C PHE A 110 12.01 -4.74 8.59
N ASN A 111 13.23 -4.96 9.08
CA ASN A 111 13.62 -4.60 10.45
C ASN A 111 14.22 -3.20 10.59
N ASP A 112 13.95 -2.28 9.67
CA ASP A 112 14.43 -0.90 9.71
C ASP A 112 13.46 0.04 8.99
N THR A 113 13.68 1.34 9.11
CA THR A 113 12.91 2.40 8.46
C THR A 113 13.78 3.33 7.62
N ASP A 114 14.95 2.87 7.18
CA ASP A 114 15.80 3.60 6.24
C ASP A 114 15.14 3.74 4.84
N ASP A 115 15.68 4.61 4.02
CA ASP A 115 15.12 4.89 2.70
C ASP A 115 15.09 3.66 1.79
N LEU A 116 16.10 2.78 1.86
CA LEU A 116 16.14 1.56 1.04
C LEU A 116 15.02 0.60 1.45
N THR A 117 14.86 0.37 2.74
CA THR A 117 13.81 -0.45 3.34
C THR A 117 12.42 0.07 2.97
N LEU A 118 12.16 1.37 3.19
CA LEU A 118 10.85 1.96 2.92
C LEU A 118 10.52 2.10 1.43
N ASN A 119 11.52 2.10 0.55
CA ASN A 119 11.31 2.02 -0.89
C ASN A 119 10.91 0.61 -1.31
N ARG A 120 11.40 -0.43 -0.64
CA ARG A 120 11.19 -1.84 -0.99
C ARG A 120 9.96 -2.47 -0.35
N GLY A 121 9.57 -1.95 0.81
CA GLY A 121 8.44 -2.44 1.59
C GLY A 121 8.00 -1.48 2.67
N VAL A 122 7.66 -2.03 3.82
CA VAL A 122 7.41 -1.28 5.05
C VAL A 122 8.41 -1.72 6.11
N GLY A 123 8.65 -0.87 7.10
CA GLY A 123 9.69 -1.11 8.09
C GLY A 123 9.19 -1.12 9.52
N ARG A 124 9.71 -2.04 10.35
CA ARG A 124 9.49 -2.00 11.79
C ARG A 124 10.20 -0.79 12.38
N ILE A 125 9.48 0.01 13.15
CA ILE A 125 10.04 1.14 13.88
C ILE A 125 10.87 0.60 15.05
N LEU A 126 12.17 0.93 15.08
CA LEU A 126 13.07 0.50 16.15
C LEU A 126 12.59 1.03 17.51
N GLY A 127 12.79 0.24 18.57
CA GLY A 127 12.28 0.56 19.91
C GLY A 127 10.84 0.11 20.17
N THR A 128 10.08 -0.31 19.16
CA THR A 128 8.76 -0.94 19.33
C THR A 128 8.87 -2.46 19.46
N ALA A 129 7.76 -3.14 19.78
CA ALA A 129 7.73 -4.59 19.90
C ALA A 129 8.28 -5.29 18.64
N GLN A 130 8.82 -6.48 18.81
CA GLN A 130 9.23 -7.32 17.70
C GLN A 130 8.03 -8.05 17.10
N VAL A 131 8.15 -8.44 15.85
CA VAL A 131 7.14 -9.23 15.14
C VAL A 131 6.86 -10.53 15.91
N GLY A 132 5.60 -10.74 16.28
CA GLY A 132 5.16 -11.92 17.04
C GLY A 132 5.40 -11.85 18.54
N GLN A 133 5.84 -10.72 19.07
CA GLN A 133 5.97 -10.50 20.50
C GLN A 133 4.80 -9.66 21.05
N PRO A 134 4.46 -9.79 22.34
CA PRO A 134 3.52 -8.88 23.00
C PRO A 134 3.99 -7.42 22.94
N GLY A 135 3.05 -6.50 22.99
CA GLY A 135 3.31 -5.07 22.99
C GLY A 135 2.83 -4.36 21.72
N ASN A 136 3.31 -3.14 21.51
CA ASN A 136 2.94 -2.31 20.38
C ASN A 136 4.00 -2.45 19.27
N LEU A 137 3.66 -3.12 18.17
CA LEU A 137 4.49 -3.24 16.97
C LEU A 137 4.23 -2.05 16.04
N GLY A 138 5.16 -1.12 15.98
CA GLY A 138 5.12 0.03 15.05
C GLY A 138 5.66 -0.34 13.67
N ILE A 139 4.92 -0.03 12.62
CA ILE A 139 5.32 -0.23 11.22
C ILE A 139 5.18 1.08 10.46
N ALA A 140 6.26 1.52 9.83
CA ALA A 140 6.29 2.72 8.99
C ALA A 140 6.27 2.38 7.49
N GLY A 141 5.66 3.26 6.71
CA GLY A 141 5.66 3.18 5.26
C GLY A 141 5.47 4.53 4.60
N HIS A 142 5.92 4.66 3.35
CA HIS A 142 5.74 5.90 2.60
C HIS A 142 4.28 6.16 2.21
N ARG A 143 3.80 7.40 2.44
CA ARG A 143 2.44 7.85 2.08
C ARG A 143 2.14 7.84 0.58
N ASP A 144 3.17 7.94 -0.25
CA ASP A 144 3.08 7.95 -1.71
C ASP A 144 3.54 6.63 -2.34
N GLY A 145 3.61 5.57 -1.54
CA GLY A 145 3.96 4.19 -1.87
C GLY A 145 2.96 3.22 -1.25
N PHE A 146 3.46 2.17 -0.60
CA PHE A 146 2.67 1.08 -0.03
C PHE A 146 1.53 1.56 0.90
N PHE A 147 1.77 2.59 1.71
CA PHE A 147 0.75 3.11 2.64
C PHE A 147 -0.17 4.18 2.04
N ARG A 148 -0.13 4.40 0.71
CA ARG A 148 -1.08 5.31 0.06
C ARG A 148 -2.53 4.88 0.26
N GLY A 149 -2.80 3.58 0.21
CA GLY A 149 -4.13 3.00 0.38
C GLY A 149 -4.72 3.19 1.78
N LEU A 150 -3.89 3.47 2.81
CA LEU A 150 -4.38 3.68 4.18
C LEU A 150 -5.40 4.82 4.32
N GLN A 151 -5.45 5.76 3.37
CA GLN A 151 -6.48 6.80 3.34
C GLN A 151 -7.91 6.24 3.26
N SER A 152 -8.09 4.99 2.82
CA SER A 152 -9.39 4.33 2.64
C SER A 152 -9.73 3.33 3.76
N ILE A 153 -8.83 3.21 4.76
CA ILE A 153 -9.06 2.30 5.88
C ILE A 153 -10.01 2.92 6.92
N ALA A 154 -10.76 2.08 7.60
CA ALA A 154 -11.69 2.50 8.65
C ALA A 154 -11.57 1.60 9.89
N THR A 155 -12.09 2.06 11.01
CA THR A 155 -12.25 1.23 12.21
C THR A 155 -13.12 0.01 11.89
N GLY A 156 -12.71 -1.16 12.37
CA GLY A 156 -13.32 -2.46 12.07
C GLY A 156 -12.71 -3.20 10.89
N ASP A 157 -11.84 -2.57 10.11
CA ASP A 157 -11.16 -3.26 9.00
C ASP A 157 -10.10 -4.25 9.51
N ALA A 158 -9.94 -5.36 8.79
CA ALA A 158 -8.97 -6.39 9.10
C ALA A 158 -7.58 -6.02 8.57
N VAL A 159 -6.57 -6.35 9.39
CA VAL A 159 -5.14 -6.27 9.06
C VAL A 159 -4.50 -7.60 9.46
N GLU A 160 -3.79 -8.23 8.54
CA GLU A 160 -3.14 -9.51 8.78
C GLU A 160 -1.63 -9.38 8.82
N LEU A 161 -1.02 -10.02 9.78
CA LEU A 161 0.44 -10.19 9.90
C LEU A 161 0.78 -11.66 9.65
N VAL A 162 1.40 -11.94 8.50
CA VAL A 162 1.71 -13.30 8.08
C VAL A 162 3.18 -13.61 8.31
N ARG A 163 3.45 -14.63 9.09
CA ARG A 163 4.78 -15.18 9.40
C ARG A 163 4.83 -16.66 8.98
N PRO A 164 6.00 -17.28 8.82
CA PRO A 164 6.08 -18.71 8.57
C PRO A 164 5.29 -19.51 9.61
N GLY A 165 4.27 -20.26 9.17
CA GLY A 165 3.41 -21.08 10.02
C GLY A 165 2.41 -20.33 10.92
N HIS A 166 2.35 -18.98 10.84
CA HIS A 166 1.46 -18.17 11.68
C HIS A 166 0.79 -17.04 10.90
N ARG A 167 -0.47 -16.81 11.20
CA ARG A 167 -1.23 -15.65 10.72
C ARG A 167 -1.94 -15.02 11.90
N ASP A 168 -1.54 -13.80 12.22
CA ASP A 168 -2.14 -12.99 13.27
C ASP A 168 -3.12 -12.03 12.63
N GLN A 169 -4.37 -12.01 13.08
CA GLN A 169 -5.41 -11.12 12.59
C GLN A 169 -5.65 -10.01 13.59
N TYR A 170 -5.56 -8.78 13.11
CA TYR A 170 -5.81 -7.56 13.86
C TYR A 170 -7.03 -6.85 13.30
N THR A 171 -7.78 -6.19 14.16
CA THR A 171 -8.90 -5.30 13.77
C THR A 171 -8.53 -3.86 14.08
N VAL A 172 -8.71 -2.96 13.11
CA VAL A 172 -8.46 -1.52 13.28
C VAL A 172 -9.40 -0.98 14.36
N THR A 173 -8.83 -0.43 15.41
CA THR A 173 -9.56 0.13 16.55
C THR A 173 -9.58 1.64 16.54
N GLN A 174 -8.55 2.28 15.97
CA GLN A 174 -8.43 3.73 15.99
C GLN A 174 -7.62 4.26 14.81
N ILE A 175 -8.01 5.46 14.35
CA ILE A 175 -7.27 6.24 13.35
C ILE A 175 -7.06 7.64 13.89
N ARG A 176 -5.82 8.13 13.84
CA ARG A 176 -5.43 9.47 14.34
C ARG A 176 -4.58 10.20 13.33
N ILE A 177 -4.66 11.53 13.36
CA ILE A 177 -3.69 12.43 12.71
C ILE A 177 -2.97 13.16 13.83
N VAL A 178 -1.67 12.94 13.93
CA VAL A 178 -0.82 13.47 15.00
C VAL A 178 0.35 14.27 14.42
N THR A 179 1.09 14.96 15.27
CA THR A 179 2.37 15.60 14.89
C THR A 179 3.53 14.60 14.96
N PRO A 180 4.68 14.88 14.34
CA PRO A 180 5.84 13.98 14.43
C PRO A 180 6.37 13.80 15.85
N GLU A 181 6.10 14.76 16.73
CA GLU A 181 6.51 14.80 18.14
C GLU A 181 5.65 13.92 19.05
N ASP A 182 4.47 13.50 18.57
CA ASP A 182 3.52 12.67 19.31
C ASP A 182 3.94 11.19 19.34
N ALA A 183 5.13 10.93 19.92
CA ALA A 183 5.73 9.59 20.00
C ALA A 183 4.91 8.60 20.84
N TYR A 184 4.02 9.08 21.72
CA TYR A 184 3.18 8.25 22.60
C TYR A 184 2.31 7.23 21.84
N VAL A 185 2.05 7.46 20.55
CA VAL A 185 1.31 6.49 19.71
C VAL A 185 2.07 5.17 19.54
N LEU A 186 3.36 5.16 19.84
CA LEU A 186 4.24 3.99 19.77
C LEU A 186 4.60 3.43 21.15
N ASP A 187 4.05 4.00 22.23
CA ASP A 187 4.31 3.53 23.58
C ASP A 187 3.96 2.04 23.73
N PRO A 188 4.68 1.30 24.60
CA PRO A 188 4.38 -0.10 24.86
C PRO A 188 2.95 -0.29 25.35
N THR A 189 2.30 -1.36 24.87
CA THR A 189 0.96 -1.77 25.29
C THR A 189 1.01 -3.14 25.98
N ALA A 190 0.09 -3.40 26.92
CA ALA A 190 -0.01 -4.71 27.56
C ALA A 190 -0.54 -5.78 26.60
N ALA A 191 -1.49 -5.41 25.73
CA ALA A 191 -2.04 -6.31 24.71
C ALA A 191 -1.29 -6.14 23.37
N PRO A 192 -1.19 -7.21 22.57
CA PRO A 192 -0.61 -7.14 21.24
C PRO A 192 -1.34 -6.11 20.38
N THR A 193 -0.62 -5.10 19.96
CA THR A 193 -1.12 -3.96 19.20
C THR A 193 -0.24 -3.77 17.96
N LEU A 194 -0.87 -3.44 16.85
CA LEU A 194 -0.19 -3.08 15.60
C LEU A 194 -0.47 -1.61 15.31
N THR A 195 0.58 -0.81 15.14
CA THR A 195 0.48 0.62 14.85
C THR A 195 1.14 0.92 13.52
N LEU A 196 0.33 1.26 12.48
CA LEU A 196 0.81 1.65 11.16
C LEU A 196 0.96 3.16 11.10
N VAL A 197 2.12 3.63 10.66
CA VAL A 197 2.46 5.06 10.63
C VAL A 197 2.88 5.48 9.23
N THR A 198 2.27 6.55 8.73
CA THR A 198 2.71 7.18 7.48
C THR A 198 2.63 8.70 7.56
N CYS A 199 3.26 9.38 6.62
CA CYS A 199 3.20 10.83 6.51
C CYS A 199 1.80 11.32 6.09
N PHE A 200 1.37 12.50 6.58
CA PHE A 200 0.11 13.14 6.24
C PHE A 200 0.31 14.66 5.98
N PRO A 201 -0.42 15.29 5.04
CA PRO A 201 -1.47 14.73 4.16
C PRO A 201 -0.94 13.79 3.06
N PHE A 202 -1.81 12.91 2.57
CA PHE A 202 -1.44 11.94 1.53
C PHE A 202 -1.03 12.60 0.20
N TYR A 203 -1.65 13.71 -0.16
CA TYR A 203 -1.40 14.49 -1.39
C TYR A 203 -0.72 15.83 -1.06
N PHE A 204 0.49 15.77 -0.54
CA PHE A 204 1.25 16.95 -0.12
C PHE A 204 2.64 16.96 -0.77
N VAL A 205 3.08 18.13 -1.24
CA VAL A 205 4.43 18.33 -1.80
C VAL A 205 5.37 18.82 -0.69
N GLY A 206 6.50 18.15 -0.52
CA GLY A 206 7.51 18.48 0.50
C GLY A 206 7.36 17.67 1.80
N ASN A 207 7.99 18.16 2.86
CA ASN A 207 8.00 17.51 4.17
C ASN A 207 6.60 17.56 4.81
N ALA A 208 6.05 16.41 5.13
CA ALA A 208 4.72 16.31 5.71
C ALA A 208 4.71 16.80 7.16
N PRO A 209 3.79 17.72 7.50
CA PRO A 209 3.72 18.31 8.85
C PRO A 209 3.12 17.34 9.89
N LYS A 210 2.46 16.28 9.47
CA LYS A 210 1.74 15.35 10.35
C LYS A 210 2.00 13.90 10.00
N ARG A 211 1.50 13.01 10.87
CA ARG A 211 1.48 11.55 10.67
C ARG A 211 0.04 11.05 10.68
N TYR A 212 -0.26 10.11 9.80
CA TYR A 212 -1.48 9.32 9.81
C TYR A 212 -1.17 8.01 10.50
N VAL A 213 -1.88 7.73 11.59
CA VAL A 213 -1.63 6.59 12.47
C VAL A 213 -2.88 5.73 12.52
N VAL A 214 -2.72 4.45 12.22
CA VAL A 214 -3.76 3.43 12.31
C VAL A 214 -3.35 2.45 13.41
N THR A 215 -4.17 2.32 14.45
CA THR A 215 -3.96 1.36 15.53
C THR A 215 -4.93 0.20 15.38
N ALA A 216 -4.42 -1.02 15.47
CA ALA A 216 -5.21 -2.24 15.38
C ALA A 216 -4.85 -3.18 16.55
N SER A 217 -5.85 -3.85 17.12
CA SER A 217 -5.70 -4.81 18.20
C SER A 217 -5.80 -6.23 17.68
N LEU A 218 -4.98 -7.13 18.21
CA LEU A 218 -5.02 -8.55 17.89
C LEU A 218 -6.41 -9.11 18.24
N GLU A 219 -7.06 -9.77 17.30
CA GLU A 219 -8.21 -10.59 17.61
C GLU A 219 -7.71 -11.79 18.42
N SER A 220 -8.34 -12.03 19.58
CA SER A 220 -8.06 -13.25 20.36
C SER A 220 -8.15 -14.44 19.42
N ALA A 221 -7.08 -15.18 19.25
CA ALA A 221 -7.02 -16.29 18.32
C ALA A 221 -8.27 -17.16 18.47
N ARG A 222 -9.17 -17.11 17.51
CA ARG A 222 -9.99 -18.29 17.25
C ARG A 222 -8.97 -19.34 16.84
N GLN A 223 -8.70 -20.22 17.76
CA GLN A 223 -8.09 -21.49 17.50
C GLN A 223 -8.96 -22.13 16.43
N SER A 224 -8.62 -21.90 15.16
CA SER A 224 -9.24 -22.61 14.05
C SER A 224 -8.85 -24.06 14.25
N ASP A 225 -9.81 -24.82 14.76
CA ASP A 225 -9.80 -26.26 14.83
C ASP A 225 -9.36 -26.84 13.48
N LEU A 226 -8.08 -27.16 13.39
CA LEU A 226 -7.56 -28.14 12.43
C LEU A 226 -7.72 -29.55 13.02
N SER A 227 -8.85 -29.81 13.67
CA SER A 227 -9.20 -31.12 14.21
C SER A 227 -10.70 -31.37 14.08
N ALA A 228 -11.17 -31.40 12.84
CA ALA A 228 -12.51 -31.90 12.55
C ALA A 228 -12.51 -32.58 11.17
N ASP A 229 -11.74 -33.67 11.06
CA ASP A 229 -11.98 -34.75 10.12
C ASP A 229 -11.22 -36.00 10.59
N GLU A 230 -11.57 -36.47 11.79
CA GLU A 230 -11.45 -37.89 12.12
C GLU A 230 -12.86 -38.44 12.26
N ASP A 231 -13.34 -39.01 11.17
CA ASP A 231 -14.48 -39.89 11.15
C ASP A 231 -14.31 -40.97 12.20
N PRO A 232 -15.28 -41.17 13.09
CA PRO A 232 -15.27 -42.38 13.94
C PRO A 232 -15.62 -43.58 13.07
N ILE A 233 -14.59 -44.32 12.67
CA ILE A 233 -14.73 -45.62 12.05
C ILE A 233 -15.59 -46.49 12.97
N SER A 234 -16.80 -46.73 12.55
CA SER A 234 -17.73 -47.71 13.03
C SER A 234 -17.07 -49.08 13.07
N THR A 235 -16.59 -49.49 14.25
CA THR A 235 -16.28 -50.90 14.48
C THR A 235 -17.47 -51.54 15.16
N GLY A 236 -18.40 -51.97 14.30
CA GLY A 236 -19.40 -52.93 14.69
C GLY A 236 -18.72 -54.26 15.03
N ARG A 237 -18.70 -54.61 16.26
CA ARG A 237 -18.44 -56.01 16.65
C ARG A 237 -19.65 -56.56 17.39
N ASN A 238 -20.44 -57.26 16.58
CA ASN A 238 -21.48 -58.21 16.94
C ASN A 238 -20.84 -59.41 17.69
N THR A 239 -21.17 -59.65 18.97
CA THR A 239 -21.00 -60.94 19.61
C THR A 239 -22.30 -61.32 20.32
N LYS A 240 -23.12 -62.04 19.58
CA LYS A 240 -24.03 -63.03 20.17
C LYS A 240 -23.17 -64.15 20.78
N ASN A 241 -23.35 -64.53 21.99
CA ASN A 241 -23.59 -65.92 22.34
C ASN A 241 -23.81 -66.09 23.85
N LYS A 242 -24.98 -66.65 24.13
CA LYS A 242 -25.29 -67.93 24.72
C LYS A 242 -24.95 -68.04 26.22
N GLU A 243 -26.00 -67.94 27.00
CA GLU A 243 -26.68 -69.08 27.61
C GLU A 243 -25.78 -70.11 28.31
N LYS A 244 -25.86 -70.33 29.62
CA LYS A 244 -26.41 -71.48 30.24
C LYS A 244 -25.96 -71.66 31.73
N LYS A 245 -26.98 -71.80 32.58
CA LYS A 245 -27.08 -72.79 33.73
C LYS A 245 -25.94 -72.86 34.74
N ARG A 246 -26.16 -72.51 35.91
CA ARG A 246 -26.59 -73.27 37.10
C ARG A 246 -26.59 -72.39 38.33
#